data_5389b524ecf25a27ef9300c7fc19e9c6
#
_entry.id   5389b524ecf25a27ef9300c7fc19e9c6
#
_cell.length_a   1.000
_cell.length_b   1.000
_cell.length_c   1.000
_cell.angle_alpha   90.00
_cell.angle_beta   90.00
_cell.angle_gamma   90.00
#
_symmetry.space_group_name_H-M   'P 1'
#
loop_
_entity.id
_entity.type
_entity.pdbx_description
1 polymer ?
#
loop_
_entity_poly.entity_id
_entity_poly.type
_entity_poly.pdbx_seq_one_letter_code
_entity_poly.pdbx_strand_id
1 'polypeptide(L)'
;MSRPPRLFFALAAQMSTFKRRQVGFGFVDQNDITQASPQLFFARPAELVAPDLIGCRLVKRQDDGCLLWGVIVETEAYSQDDPACHGFRRRTPSNETLFGEPGRFYVYVSYGIHHCVNVVTDRSDWANGVLLRAIAIPGESERVAAGPGLLARRFGLDRGDDSCPVTGEHDVWLAPRPASLASPVLVTTTRIGISQGQELPWRWYLQLSRSISRRALGDRQPSFDQAWSPCDEGSV
;
A
#
# COMPACT_ATOMS: atom_id res chain seq x y z
N MET A 1 -43.72 32.27 44.09
CA MET A 1 -42.46 31.62 44.51
C MET A 1 -42.55 30.14 44.16
N SER A 2 -42.20 29.76 42.98
CA SER A 2 -42.26 28.37 42.47
C SER A 2 -40.89 27.99 41.88
N ARG A 3 -40.31 26.94 42.45
CA ARG A 3 -39.04 26.35 42.00
C ARG A 3 -39.23 25.63 40.66
N PRO A 4 -38.27 25.66 39.71
CA PRO A 4 -38.33 24.86 38.51
C PRO A 4 -37.86 23.41 38.78
N PRO A 5 -38.30 22.43 37.96
CA PRO A 5 -38.02 21.01 38.17
C PRO A 5 -36.61 20.63 37.69
N ARG A 6 -35.96 19.80 38.50
CA ARG A 6 -34.75 19.07 38.16
C ARG A 6 -35.09 17.91 37.22
N LEU A 7 -34.72 18.01 35.96
CA LEU A 7 -34.69 16.88 34.98
C LEU A 7 -33.64 17.14 33.93
N PHE A 8 -32.39 16.79 34.21
CA PHE A 8 -31.33 16.61 33.19
C PHE A 8 -30.09 16.02 33.88
N PHE A 9 -30.17 14.79 34.36
CA PHE A 9 -29.01 13.96 34.67
C PHE A 9 -29.43 12.48 34.66
N ALA A 10 -29.67 11.91 33.48
CA ALA A 10 -29.83 10.47 33.34
C ALA A 10 -29.76 10.06 31.83
N LEU A 11 -28.66 10.37 31.14
CA LEU A 11 -28.38 9.78 29.82
C LEU A 11 -26.87 9.69 29.53
N ALA A 12 -26.05 9.42 30.53
CA ALA A 12 -24.61 9.25 30.40
C ALA A 12 -24.10 7.92 30.96
N ALA A 13 -24.88 6.88 31.00
CA ALA A 13 -24.49 5.62 31.65
C ALA A 13 -24.99 4.36 30.91
N GLN A 14 -25.00 4.36 29.56
CA GLN A 14 -25.34 3.14 28.81
C GLN A 14 -24.51 2.94 27.53
N MET A 15 -23.23 3.34 27.53
CA MET A 15 -22.28 2.98 26.47
C MET A 15 -21.03 2.34 27.07
N SER A 16 -21.15 1.28 27.82
CA SER A 16 -20.03 0.53 28.35
C SER A 16 -20.35 -0.94 28.44
N THR A 17 -20.39 -1.63 27.29
CA THR A 17 -20.07 -3.08 27.22
C THR A 17 -20.05 -3.53 25.76
N PHE A 18 -19.21 -2.92 24.92
CA PHE A 18 -18.72 -3.62 23.73
C PHE A 18 -17.42 -4.31 24.11
N LYS A 19 -17.49 -5.61 24.40
CA LYS A 19 -16.33 -6.47 24.59
C LYS A 19 -15.49 -6.42 23.32
N ARG A 20 -14.39 -5.64 23.34
CA ARG A 20 -13.32 -5.69 22.34
C ARG A 20 -12.76 -7.13 22.33
N ARG A 21 -13.03 -7.89 21.29
CA ARG A 21 -12.17 -9.01 20.91
C ARG A 21 -10.86 -8.39 20.46
N GLN A 22 -9.85 -8.45 21.30
CA GLN A 22 -8.46 -8.18 20.94
C GLN A 22 -8.00 -9.31 20.00
N VAL A 23 -8.13 -9.07 18.70
CA VAL A 23 -7.21 -9.63 17.71
C VAL A 23 -6.15 -8.54 17.55
N GLY A 24 -4.86 -8.87 17.72
CA GLY A 24 -3.77 -7.90 17.86
C GLY A 24 -3.54 -7.01 16.65
N PHE A 25 -4.32 -5.96 16.53
CA PHE A 25 -4.15 -4.92 15.52
C PHE A 25 -3.68 -3.65 16.25
N GLY A 26 -2.41 -3.29 16.05
CA GLY A 26 -1.90 -1.98 16.44
C GLY A 26 -2.75 -0.88 15.81
N PHE A 27 -3.08 0.16 16.57
CA PHE A 27 -3.78 1.34 16.05
C PHE A 27 -2.89 2.03 15.02
N VAL A 28 -3.36 2.07 13.76
CA VAL A 28 -2.80 2.98 12.75
C VAL A 28 -3.51 4.31 12.91
N ASP A 29 -2.83 5.32 13.44
CA ASP A 29 -3.40 6.66 13.59
C ASP A 29 -3.54 7.30 12.19
N GLN A 30 -4.74 7.78 11.86
CA GLN A 30 -5.01 8.50 10.61
C GLN A 30 -4.20 9.80 10.51
N ASN A 31 -3.70 10.33 11.62
CA ASN A 31 -2.95 11.60 11.68
C ASN A 31 -1.45 11.46 11.40
N ASP A 32 -0.92 10.24 11.25
CA ASP A 32 0.52 10.00 11.06
C ASP A 32 1.04 10.31 9.63
N ILE A 33 0.17 10.78 8.72
CA ILE A 33 0.57 11.10 7.33
C ILE A 33 1.17 12.52 7.20
N THR A 34 1.31 13.31 8.26
CA THR A 34 1.39 14.77 8.20
C THR A 34 2.78 15.39 8.35
N GLN A 35 3.88 14.84 7.84
CA GLN A 35 5.16 15.59 7.87
C GLN A 35 5.72 16.02 6.50
N ALA A 36 5.21 15.54 5.39
CA ALA A 36 5.44 16.15 4.07
C ALA A 36 4.12 16.11 3.31
N SER A 37 3.77 17.17 2.58
CA SER A 37 2.58 17.14 1.71
C SER A 37 2.61 15.83 0.89
N PRO A 38 1.61 14.93 1.02
CA PRO A 38 1.61 13.67 0.29
C PRO A 38 1.79 13.87 -1.22
N GLN A 39 1.26 14.98 -1.75
CA GLN A 39 1.42 15.36 -3.15
C GLN A 39 2.88 15.55 -3.54
N LEU A 40 3.70 16.22 -2.71
CA LEU A 40 5.14 16.41 -3.00
C LEU A 40 5.91 15.10 -2.98
N PHE A 41 5.52 14.15 -2.14
CA PHE A 41 6.15 12.83 -2.12
C PHE A 41 5.93 12.08 -3.43
N PHE A 42 4.71 12.11 -3.98
CA PHE A 42 4.35 11.41 -5.20
C PHE A 42 4.66 12.20 -6.48
N ALA A 43 4.84 13.53 -6.42
CA ALA A 43 5.21 14.38 -7.55
C ALA A 43 6.71 14.22 -7.93
N ARG A 44 7.17 12.98 -8.01
CA ARG A 44 8.53 12.58 -8.38
C ARG A 44 8.47 11.39 -9.33
N PRO A 45 9.49 11.16 -10.19
CA PRO A 45 9.57 9.99 -11.06
C PRO A 45 9.37 8.67 -10.31
N ALA A 46 8.71 7.69 -10.95
CA ALA A 46 8.35 6.41 -10.32
C ALA A 46 9.56 5.64 -9.77
N GLU A 47 10.68 5.68 -10.45
CA GLU A 47 11.93 5.02 -10.03
C GLU A 47 12.55 5.61 -8.76
N LEU A 48 12.15 6.84 -8.38
CA LEU A 48 12.53 7.46 -7.11
C LEU A 48 11.50 7.19 -6.02
N VAL A 49 10.21 7.09 -6.38
CA VAL A 49 9.13 6.83 -5.43
C VAL A 49 9.05 5.35 -5.04
N ALA A 50 9.31 4.44 -5.98
CA ALA A 50 9.16 3.00 -5.77
C ALA A 50 9.99 2.45 -4.60
N PRO A 51 11.31 2.73 -4.47
CA PRO A 51 12.09 2.31 -3.31
C PRO A 51 11.63 2.99 -2.02
N ASP A 52 11.15 4.23 -2.10
CA ASP A 52 10.68 4.99 -0.93
C ASP A 52 9.34 4.47 -0.39
N LEU A 53 8.54 3.79 -1.20
CA LEU A 53 7.32 3.13 -0.75
C LEU A 53 7.56 1.82 0.01
N ILE A 54 8.74 1.20 -0.12
CA ILE A 54 9.08 0.03 0.69
C ILE A 54 9.13 0.41 2.16
N GLY A 55 8.39 -0.32 2.99
CA GLY A 55 8.22 -0.04 4.41
C GLY A 55 6.99 0.80 4.75
N CYS A 56 6.43 1.56 3.80
CA CYS A 56 5.12 2.21 4.00
C CYS A 56 4.02 1.15 4.16
N ARG A 57 2.91 1.54 4.77
CA ARG A 57 1.79 0.64 5.01
C ARG A 57 0.67 0.90 4.01
N LEU A 58 0.09 -0.17 3.46
CA LEU A 58 -1.23 -0.12 2.81
C LEU A 58 -2.27 -0.47 3.87
N VAL A 59 -3.30 0.35 3.98
CA VAL A 59 -4.41 0.18 4.93
C VAL A 59 -5.72 0.15 4.16
N LYS A 60 -6.61 -0.78 4.51
CA LYS A 60 -7.97 -0.89 3.96
C LYS A 60 -8.96 -1.03 5.10
N ARG A 61 -9.98 -0.18 5.12
CA ARG A 61 -11.15 -0.37 5.98
C ARG A 61 -12.03 -1.47 5.37
N GLN A 62 -12.32 -2.48 6.16
CA GLN A 62 -13.20 -3.59 5.77
C GLN A 62 -14.66 -3.20 6.03
N ASP A 63 -15.62 -3.93 5.45
CA ASP A 63 -17.06 -3.69 5.59
C ASP A 63 -17.55 -3.75 7.04
N ASP A 64 -16.87 -4.48 7.91
CA ASP A 64 -17.14 -4.56 9.34
C ASP A 64 -16.52 -3.41 10.16
N GLY A 65 -15.86 -2.46 9.48
CA GLY A 65 -15.17 -1.33 10.07
C GLY A 65 -13.76 -1.64 10.60
N CYS A 66 -13.33 -2.90 10.59
CA CYS A 66 -11.96 -3.28 10.97
C CYS A 66 -10.96 -2.78 9.95
N LEU A 67 -9.74 -2.47 10.40
CA LEU A 67 -8.65 -2.10 9.52
C LEU A 67 -7.79 -3.32 9.21
N LEU A 68 -7.68 -3.66 7.93
CA LEU A 68 -6.65 -4.54 7.41
C LEU A 68 -5.46 -3.68 6.99
N TRP A 69 -4.26 -4.01 7.47
CA TRP A 69 -3.06 -3.31 7.04
C TRP A 69 -1.88 -4.28 6.85
N GLY A 70 -0.91 -3.82 6.09
CA GLY A 70 0.34 -4.54 5.92
C GLY A 70 1.42 -3.63 5.35
N VAL A 71 2.67 -4.05 5.47
CA VAL A 71 3.85 -3.30 5.05
C VAL A 71 4.20 -3.66 3.61
N ILE A 72 4.36 -2.65 2.75
CA ILE A 72 4.81 -2.80 1.37
C ILE A 72 6.25 -3.30 1.39
N VAL A 73 6.48 -4.48 0.82
CA VAL A 73 7.80 -5.13 0.81
C VAL A 73 8.36 -5.34 -0.60
N GLU A 74 7.57 -5.08 -1.65
CA GLU A 74 8.02 -5.18 -3.04
C GLU A 74 7.26 -4.21 -3.94
N THR A 75 8.00 -3.47 -4.81
CA THR A 75 7.47 -2.49 -5.75
C THR A 75 8.15 -2.59 -7.10
N GLU A 76 7.47 -2.10 -8.17
CA GLU A 76 8.06 -1.87 -9.50
C GLU A 76 7.69 -0.49 -10.01
N ALA A 77 8.63 0.18 -10.69
CA ALA A 77 8.40 1.46 -11.35
C ALA A 77 8.08 1.29 -12.84
N TYR A 78 7.25 2.19 -13.35
CA TYR A 78 6.85 2.29 -14.76
C TYR A 78 6.74 3.76 -15.15
N SER A 79 7.38 4.15 -16.27
CA SER A 79 7.34 5.51 -16.83
C SER A 79 6.80 5.49 -18.26
N GLN A 80 6.23 6.58 -18.73
CA GLN A 80 5.68 6.67 -20.09
C GLN A 80 6.71 6.34 -21.19
N ASP A 81 7.99 6.61 -20.96
CA ASP A 81 9.07 6.31 -21.90
C ASP A 81 9.47 4.83 -21.89
N ASP A 82 8.97 4.06 -20.96
CA ASP A 82 9.24 2.63 -20.82
C ASP A 82 8.21 1.82 -21.62
N PRO A 83 8.66 0.97 -22.57
CA PRO A 83 7.74 0.18 -23.40
C PRO A 83 6.91 -0.85 -22.63
N ALA A 84 7.24 -1.13 -21.36
CA ALA A 84 6.42 -1.95 -20.47
C ALA A 84 5.31 -1.17 -19.75
N CYS A 85 5.32 0.17 -19.82
CA CYS A 85 4.29 1.00 -19.23
C CYS A 85 2.97 0.93 -20.00
N HIS A 86 1.85 0.91 -19.31
CA HIS A 86 0.52 0.95 -19.92
C HIS A 86 0.25 2.24 -20.70
N GLY A 87 0.92 3.32 -20.37
CA GLY A 87 0.81 4.62 -21.03
C GLY A 87 1.76 4.80 -22.21
N PHE A 88 2.70 3.88 -22.47
CA PHE A 88 3.74 4.02 -23.47
C PHE A 88 3.19 4.28 -24.89
N ARG A 89 2.23 3.49 -25.33
CA ARG A 89 1.70 3.59 -26.72
C ARG A 89 0.71 4.73 -26.88
N ARG A 90 -0.21 4.89 -25.94
CA ARG A 90 -1.28 5.91 -25.97
C ARG A 90 -2.10 5.95 -24.67
N ARG A 91 -2.73 7.09 -24.45
CA ARG A 91 -3.77 7.29 -23.45
C ARG A 91 -5.08 6.67 -23.94
N THR A 92 -5.80 5.99 -23.07
CA THR A 92 -7.07 5.31 -23.33
C THR A 92 -7.98 5.42 -22.10
N PRO A 93 -9.29 5.21 -22.22
CA PRO A 93 -10.18 5.21 -21.03
C PRO A 93 -9.80 4.17 -19.96
N SER A 94 -9.11 3.09 -20.35
CA SER A 94 -8.71 2.04 -19.40
C SER A 94 -7.44 2.35 -18.60
N ASN A 95 -6.61 3.27 -19.08
CA ASN A 95 -5.38 3.72 -18.40
C ASN A 95 -5.40 5.21 -18.05
N GLU A 96 -6.58 5.85 -18.12
CA GLU A 96 -6.77 7.28 -17.92
C GLU A 96 -6.20 7.73 -16.57
N THR A 97 -6.47 6.99 -15.51
CA THR A 97 -6.01 7.31 -14.15
C THR A 97 -4.49 7.41 -14.05
N LEU A 98 -3.73 6.63 -14.86
CA LEU A 98 -2.27 6.67 -14.87
C LEU A 98 -1.70 8.00 -15.38
N PHE A 99 -2.51 8.78 -16.11
CA PHE A 99 -2.18 10.15 -16.56
C PHE A 99 -2.73 11.23 -15.63
N GLY A 100 -3.35 10.83 -14.52
CA GLY A 100 -3.97 11.74 -13.56
C GLY A 100 -2.98 12.38 -12.60
N GLU A 101 -3.53 12.95 -11.54
CA GLU A 101 -2.79 13.59 -10.44
C GLU A 101 -1.94 12.57 -9.69
N PRO A 102 -0.69 12.91 -9.31
CA PRO A 102 0.13 12.06 -8.42
C PRO A 102 -0.56 11.82 -7.08
N GLY A 103 -0.32 10.63 -6.49
CA GLY A 103 -0.92 10.25 -5.21
C GLY A 103 -2.35 9.74 -5.33
N ARG A 104 -2.71 9.16 -6.48
CA ARG A 104 -3.95 8.40 -6.68
C ARG A 104 -3.65 6.93 -6.93
N PHE A 105 -4.53 6.06 -6.49
CA PHE A 105 -4.47 4.65 -6.87
C PHE A 105 -4.88 4.48 -8.33
N TYR A 106 -4.09 3.73 -9.08
CA TYR A 106 -4.43 3.23 -10.41
C TYR A 106 -4.64 1.72 -10.34
N VAL A 107 -5.89 1.29 -10.46
CA VAL A 107 -6.27 -0.13 -10.35
C VAL A 107 -6.77 -0.62 -11.71
N TYR A 108 -6.14 -1.67 -12.23
CA TYR A 108 -6.54 -2.26 -13.50
C TYR A 108 -6.68 -3.79 -13.41
N VAL A 109 -7.40 -4.37 -14.36
CA VAL A 109 -7.56 -5.84 -14.47
C VAL A 109 -6.45 -6.39 -15.35
N SER A 110 -5.61 -7.27 -14.80
CA SER A 110 -4.57 -7.99 -15.50
C SER A 110 -5.07 -9.36 -15.92
N TYR A 111 -4.84 -9.72 -17.21
CA TYR A 111 -5.28 -10.99 -17.82
C TYR A 111 -6.77 -11.30 -17.63
N GLY A 112 -7.61 -10.30 -17.41
CA GLY A 112 -9.04 -10.46 -17.20
C GLY A 112 -9.45 -11.12 -15.87
N ILE A 113 -8.51 -11.38 -14.96
CA ILE A 113 -8.74 -12.20 -13.77
C ILE A 113 -8.30 -11.49 -12.48
N HIS A 114 -7.19 -10.75 -12.52
CA HIS A 114 -6.56 -10.21 -11.33
C HIS A 114 -6.51 -8.69 -11.37
N HIS A 115 -6.80 -8.04 -10.26
CA HIS A 115 -6.54 -6.63 -10.10
C HIS A 115 -5.06 -6.40 -9.76
N CYS A 116 -4.49 -5.32 -10.31
CA CYS A 116 -3.17 -4.81 -9.98
C CYS A 116 -3.30 -3.38 -9.48
N VAL A 117 -2.67 -3.07 -8.37
CA VAL A 117 -2.77 -1.78 -7.69
C VAL A 117 -1.48 -1.02 -7.85
N ASN A 118 -1.57 0.19 -8.40
CA ASN A 118 -0.45 1.10 -8.58
C ASN A 118 -0.74 2.42 -7.87
N VAL A 119 0.30 3.22 -7.68
CA VAL A 119 0.20 4.61 -7.27
C VAL A 119 0.72 5.48 -8.39
N VAL A 120 -0.08 6.46 -8.82
CA VAL A 120 0.30 7.46 -9.83
C VAL A 120 1.37 8.39 -9.26
N THR A 121 2.39 8.68 -10.06
CA THR A 121 3.53 9.51 -9.65
C THR A 121 3.90 10.52 -10.72
N ASP A 122 4.91 11.38 -10.46
CA ASP A 122 5.45 12.43 -11.32
C ASP A 122 4.46 13.60 -11.49
N ARG A 123 3.81 13.75 -12.63
CA ARG A 123 2.94 14.89 -12.98
C ARG A 123 1.74 14.43 -13.79
N SER A 124 0.69 15.25 -13.76
CA SER A 124 -0.48 15.06 -14.63
C SER A 124 -0.11 15.06 -16.11
N ASP A 125 -0.89 14.35 -16.91
CA ASP A 125 -0.72 14.15 -18.36
C ASP A 125 0.57 13.40 -18.77
N TRP A 126 1.21 12.72 -17.78
CA TRP A 126 2.38 11.88 -17.98
C TRP A 126 2.20 10.54 -17.28
N ALA A 127 2.09 9.45 -18.04
CA ALA A 127 1.87 8.12 -17.49
C ALA A 127 3.07 7.65 -16.68
N ASN A 128 2.95 7.67 -15.37
CA ASN A 128 4.01 7.30 -14.46
C ASN A 128 3.41 6.67 -13.21
N GLY A 129 3.96 5.57 -12.72
CA GLY A 129 3.37 4.92 -11.56
C GLY A 129 4.22 3.81 -10.97
N VAL A 130 3.91 3.48 -9.73
CA VAL A 130 4.54 2.42 -8.95
C VAL A 130 3.54 1.31 -8.70
N LEU A 131 3.83 0.10 -9.20
CA LEU A 131 3.07 -1.11 -8.91
C LEU A 131 3.43 -1.62 -7.50
N LEU A 132 2.42 -1.83 -6.66
CA LEU A 132 2.55 -2.54 -5.39
C LEU A 132 2.53 -4.04 -5.68
N ARG A 133 3.66 -4.73 -5.44
CA ARG A 133 3.78 -6.14 -5.81
C ARG A 133 3.55 -7.11 -4.68
N ALA A 134 4.03 -6.78 -3.48
CA ALA A 134 3.87 -7.63 -2.32
C ALA A 134 3.79 -6.83 -1.03
N ILE A 135 3.01 -7.37 -0.10
CA ILE A 135 2.77 -6.81 1.23
C ILE A 135 2.93 -7.91 2.27
N ALA A 136 3.67 -7.61 3.34
CA ALA A 136 3.72 -8.44 4.53
C ALA A 136 2.62 -8.02 5.50
N ILE A 137 1.74 -8.94 5.87
CA ILE A 137 0.60 -8.69 6.76
C ILE A 137 0.89 -9.32 8.12
N PRO A 138 0.77 -8.57 9.23
CA PRO A 138 1.01 -9.10 10.58
C PRO A 138 0.16 -10.33 10.89
N GLY A 139 0.79 -11.38 11.40
CA GLY A 139 0.10 -12.61 11.81
C GLY A 139 -0.44 -13.49 10.67
N GLU A 140 -0.19 -13.13 9.39
CA GLU A 140 -0.63 -13.91 8.25
C GLU A 140 0.52 -14.64 7.53
N SER A 141 0.13 -15.61 6.68
CA SER A 141 1.09 -16.35 5.86
C SER A 141 1.88 -15.43 4.94
N GLU A 142 3.20 -15.65 4.83
CA GLU A 142 4.12 -14.94 3.95
C GLU A 142 3.63 -14.88 2.49
N ARG A 143 2.85 -15.86 2.05
CA ARG A 143 2.40 -16.00 0.65
C ARG A 143 1.06 -15.32 0.37
N VAL A 144 0.32 -14.87 1.39
CA VAL A 144 -1.07 -14.40 1.24
C VAL A 144 -1.20 -13.18 0.31
N ALA A 145 -0.22 -12.27 0.36
CA ALA A 145 -0.15 -11.07 -0.47
C ALA A 145 1.19 -10.93 -1.21
N ALA A 146 1.88 -12.06 -1.49
CA ALA A 146 3.16 -12.11 -2.19
C ALA A 146 2.97 -12.18 -3.71
N GLY A 147 2.50 -11.10 -4.30
CA GLY A 147 2.24 -10.90 -5.72
C GLY A 147 1.08 -9.94 -5.94
N PRO A 148 1.05 -9.17 -7.05
CA PRO A 148 0.09 -8.08 -7.23
C PRO A 148 -1.36 -8.55 -7.21
N GLY A 149 -1.69 -9.66 -7.86
CA GLY A 149 -3.04 -10.23 -7.83
C GLY A 149 -3.42 -10.82 -6.47
N LEU A 150 -2.47 -11.40 -5.73
CA LEU A 150 -2.70 -11.91 -4.37
C LEU A 150 -2.94 -10.75 -3.39
N LEU A 151 -2.15 -9.69 -3.52
CA LEU A 151 -2.29 -8.46 -2.75
C LEU A 151 -3.68 -7.85 -2.95
N ALA A 152 -4.07 -7.59 -4.21
CA ALA A 152 -5.37 -7.00 -4.51
C ALA A 152 -6.53 -7.86 -3.96
N ARG A 153 -6.45 -9.19 -4.15
CA ARG A 153 -7.45 -10.13 -3.62
C ARG A 153 -7.52 -10.11 -2.10
N ARG A 154 -6.37 -10.10 -1.41
CA ARG A 154 -6.36 -10.13 0.07
C ARG A 154 -6.93 -8.84 0.68
N PHE A 155 -6.65 -7.70 0.06
CA PHE A 155 -7.15 -6.40 0.51
C PHE A 155 -8.55 -6.07 -0.02
N GLY A 156 -9.14 -6.90 -0.88
CA GLY A 156 -10.43 -6.61 -1.51
C GLY A 156 -10.39 -5.39 -2.42
N LEU A 157 -9.25 -5.15 -3.11
CA LEU A 157 -9.08 -4.01 -3.99
C LEU A 157 -9.50 -4.36 -5.42
N ASP A 158 -10.32 -3.50 -5.99
CA ASP A 158 -10.85 -3.66 -7.34
C ASP A 158 -10.95 -2.32 -8.10
N ARG A 159 -11.70 -2.30 -9.21
CA ARG A 159 -11.92 -1.09 -10.03
C ARG A 159 -12.66 0.02 -9.29
N GLY A 160 -13.35 -0.27 -8.21
CA GLY A 160 -14.00 0.73 -7.35
C GLY A 160 -12.99 1.61 -6.60
N ASP A 161 -11.77 1.10 -6.37
CA ASP A 161 -10.68 1.85 -5.73
C ASP A 161 -9.83 2.66 -6.75
N ASP A 162 -10.09 2.52 -8.07
CA ASP A 162 -9.38 3.27 -9.11
C ASP A 162 -9.64 4.78 -8.96
N SER A 163 -8.61 5.59 -9.14
CA SER A 163 -8.61 7.05 -8.98
C SER A 163 -8.79 7.58 -7.53
N CYS A 164 -9.02 6.71 -6.53
CA CYS A 164 -9.06 7.14 -5.14
C CYS A 164 -7.72 7.76 -4.71
N PRO A 165 -7.72 8.87 -3.93
CA PRO A 165 -6.49 9.41 -3.37
C PRO A 165 -5.86 8.43 -2.37
N VAL A 166 -4.53 8.43 -2.29
CA VAL A 166 -3.78 7.59 -1.33
C VAL A 166 -3.84 8.11 0.11
N THR A 167 -4.50 9.25 0.33
CA THR A 167 -4.80 9.85 1.64
C THR A 167 -5.99 9.17 2.29
N GLY A 168 -6.16 9.29 3.60
CA GLY A 168 -7.20 8.59 4.38
C GLY A 168 -8.65 9.04 4.14
N GLU A 169 -8.96 9.68 3.02
CA GLU A 169 -10.31 10.18 2.68
C GLU A 169 -11.26 9.07 2.21
N HIS A 170 -10.72 7.92 1.81
CA HIS A 170 -11.45 6.75 1.35
C HIS A 170 -11.12 5.52 2.23
N ASP A 171 -11.74 4.38 1.91
CA ASP A 171 -11.53 3.15 2.66
C ASP A 171 -10.16 2.50 2.42
N VAL A 172 -9.38 2.98 1.45
CA VAL A 172 -8.02 2.54 1.18
C VAL A 172 -7.06 3.73 1.19
N TRP A 173 -5.90 3.58 1.85
CA TRP A 173 -4.88 4.63 1.89
C TRP A 173 -3.48 4.07 2.15
N LEU A 174 -2.48 4.93 1.96
CA LEU A 174 -1.10 4.67 2.36
C LEU A 174 -0.80 5.41 3.67
N ALA A 175 -0.12 4.72 4.58
CA ALA A 175 0.40 5.31 5.81
C ALA A 175 1.94 5.30 5.80
N PRO A 176 2.59 6.23 6.51
CA PRO A 176 4.04 6.35 6.54
C PRO A 176 4.73 5.08 7.01
N ARG A 177 6.01 4.99 6.66
CA ARG A 177 6.94 3.98 7.16
C ARG A 177 7.10 4.15 8.67
N PRO A 178 7.02 3.07 9.46
CA PRO A 178 7.31 3.13 10.89
C PRO A 178 8.79 3.42 11.14
N ALA A 179 9.10 3.98 12.31
CA ALA A 179 10.46 4.37 12.67
C ALA A 179 11.44 3.18 12.68
N SER A 180 10.97 1.99 13.02
CA SER A 180 11.74 0.73 12.99
C SER A 180 12.25 0.36 11.60
N LEU A 181 11.60 0.84 10.53
CA LEU A 181 11.99 0.68 9.12
C LEU A 181 12.48 1.99 8.48
N ALA A 182 12.97 2.94 9.23
CA ALA A 182 13.44 4.24 8.71
C ALA A 182 14.48 4.10 7.58
N SER A 183 15.33 3.08 7.63
CA SER A 183 16.36 2.80 6.64
C SER A 183 16.39 1.32 6.23
N PRO A 184 15.42 0.84 5.43
CA PRO A 184 15.35 -0.55 5.02
C PRO A 184 16.48 -0.91 4.06
N VAL A 185 17.05 -2.11 4.21
CA VAL A 185 18.01 -2.64 3.23
C VAL A 185 17.22 -3.23 2.06
N LEU A 186 17.42 -2.66 0.87
CA LEU A 186 16.71 -3.03 -0.34
C LEU A 186 17.60 -3.83 -1.30
N VAL A 187 16.97 -4.78 -1.98
CA VAL A 187 17.51 -5.41 -3.19
C VAL A 187 16.90 -4.72 -4.39
N THR A 188 17.75 -4.23 -5.31
CA THR A 188 17.37 -3.67 -6.60
C THR A 188 17.60 -4.70 -7.69
N THR A 189 16.62 -4.93 -8.56
CA THR A 189 16.67 -5.97 -9.59
C THR A 189 15.71 -5.68 -10.74
N THR A 190 15.65 -6.57 -11.73
CA THR A 190 14.76 -6.45 -12.89
C THR A 190 13.30 -6.77 -12.53
N ARG A 191 12.37 -6.21 -13.30
CA ARG A 191 10.93 -6.39 -13.16
C ARG A 191 10.48 -7.79 -13.60
N ILE A 192 9.27 -8.18 -13.19
CA ILE A 192 8.70 -9.51 -13.40
C ILE A 192 7.49 -9.43 -14.33
N GLY A 193 7.38 -10.36 -15.27
CA GLY A 193 6.18 -10.55 -16.09
C GLY A 193 6.03 -9.53 -17.22
N ILE A 194 7.10 -8.83 -17.59
CA ILE A 194 7.16 -7.91 -18.71
C ILE A 194 7.96 -8.55 -19.87
N SER A 195 7.63 -8.15 -21.10
CA SER A 195 8.30 -8.63 -22.33
C SER A 195 9.24 -7.59 -22.95
N GLN A 196 9.17 -6.35 -22.52
CA GLN A 196 9.99 -5.22 -23.00
C GLN A 196 10.54 -4.45 -21.79
N GLY A 197 11.65 -3.70 -21.96
CA GLY A 197 12.29 -2.96 -20.87
C GLY A 197 12.78 -3.86 -19.74
N GLN A 198 13.12 -5.11 -20.04
CA GLN A 198 13.52 -6.12 -19.04
C GLN A 198 14.87 -5.81 -18.38
N GLU A 199 15.70 -5.02 -19.06
CA GLU A 199 17.03 -4.61 -18.59
C GLU A 199 16.99 -3.55 -17.47
N LEU A 200 15.88 -2.81 -17.35
CA LEU A 200 15.77 -1.77 -16.33
C LEU A 200 15.66 -2.38 -14.94
N PRO A 201 16.53 -1.96 -13.97
CA PRO A 201 16.52 -2.48 -12.61
C PRO A 201 15.44 -1.79 -11.76
N TRP A 202 14.23 -1.71 -12.28
CA TRP A 202 13.13 -0.94 -11.69
C TRP A 202 12.19 -1.79 -10.85
N ARG A 203 12.75 -2.73 -10.10
CA ARG A 203 12.07 -3.50 -9.05
C ARG A 203 12.92 -3.49 -7.78
N TRP A 204 12.26 -3.20 -6.68
CA TRP A 204 12.86 -3.17 -5.34
C TRP A 204 12.08 -4.06 -4.40
N TYR A 205 12.79 -4.68 -3.47
CA TYR A 205 12.15 -5.38 -2.37
C TYR A 205 13.00 -5.35 -1.10
N LEU A 206 12.33 -5.47 0.06
CA LEU A 206 12.96 -5.55 1.37
C LEU A 206 13.76 -6.85 1.49
N GLN A 207 15.07 -6.77 1.65
CA GLN A 207 16.00 -7.91 1.57
C GLN A 207 15.63 -9.04 2.53
N LEU A 208 15.31 -8.72 3.78
CA LEU A 208 15.02 -9.71 4.81
C LEU A 208 13.54 -10.14 4.87
N SER A 209 12.65 -9.58 4.05
CA SER A 209 11.26 -10.04 4.00
C SER A 209 11.14 -11.38 3.31
N ARG A 210 10.31 -12.27 3.85
CA ARG A 210 9.93 -13.54 3.22
C ARG A 210 8.67 -13.42 2.35
N SER A 211 7.90 -12.33 2.50
CA SER A 211 6.67 -12.05 1.76
C SER A 211 6.91 -11.45 0.38
N ILE A 212 7.95 -11.89 -0.34
CA ILE A 212 8.34 -11.41 -1.67
C ILE A 212 7.72 -12.30 -2.75
N SER A 213 7.26 -11.71 -3.86
CA SER A 213 6.66 -12.46 -4.96
C SER A 213 7.67 -13.40 -5.63
N ARG A 214 8.88 -12.90 -5.91
CA ARG A 214 10.03 -13.65 -6.42
C ARG A 214 11.33 -12.96 -6.03
N ARG A 215 12.31 -13.72 -5.59
CA ARG A 215 13.66 -13.20 -5.32
C ARG A 215 14.48 -13.04 -6.60
N ALA A 216 15.44 -12.12 -6.58
CA ALA A 216 16.44 -11.99 -7.63
C ALA A 216 17.31 -13.26 -7.72
N LEU A 217 17.90 -13.49 -8.90
CA LEU A 217 18.82 -14.61 -9.07
C LEU A 217 20.00 -14.47 -8.10
N GLY A 218 20.27 -15.53 -7.35
CA GLY A 218 21.35 -15.55 -6.36
C GLY A 218 20.98 -14.99 -4.99
N ASP A 219 19.87 -14.25 -4.86
CA ASP A 219 19.37 -13.81 -3.54
C ASP A 219 18.60 -14.95 -2.86
N ARG A 220 19.06 -15.37 -1.69
CA ARG A 220 18.46 -16.49 -0.94
C ARG A 220 17.39 -15.97 0.01
N GLN A 221 16.35 -16.78 0.20
CA GLN A 221 15.33 -16.48 1.20
C GLN A 221 15.97 -16.55 2.59
N PRO A 222 15.77 -15.52 3.46
CA PRO A 222 16.29 -15.56 4.82
C PRO A 222 15.63 -16.70 5.61
N SER A 223 16.36 -17.27 6.56
CA SER A 223 15.80 -18.18 7.55
C SER A 223 14.77 -17.47 8.43
N PHE A 224 13.93 -18.20 9.15
CA PHE A 224 12.89 -17.59 9.97
C PHE A 224 13.44 -16.71 11.09
N ASP A 225 14.57 -17.08 11.67
CA ASP A 225 15.28 -16.34 12.71
C ASP A 225 15.95 -15.05 12.22
N GLN A 226 16.23 -14.95 10.93
CA GLN A 226 16.82 -13.77 10.28
C GLN A 226 15.81 -12.92 9.53
N ALA A 227 14.61 -13.45 9.31
CA ALA A 227 13.59 -12.79 8.53
C ALA A 227 13.00 -11.61 9.28
N TRP A 228 12.87 -10.50 8.57
CA TRP A 228 12.07 -9.38 9.05
C TRP A 228 10.56 -9.73 8.98
N SER A 229 9.82 -9.38 10.02
CA SER A 229 8.36 -9.54 10.11
C SER A 229 7.71 -8.24 10.61
N PRO A 230 6.53 -7.85 10.09
CA PRO A 230 5.81 -6.68 10.57
C PRO A 230 5.26 -6.83 12.00
N CYS A 231 5.29 -8.04 12.59
CA CYS A 231 4.90 -8.28 13.99
C CYS A 231 5.92 -7.74 14.99
N ASP A 232 7.17 -7.50 14.56
CA ASP A 232 8.25 -7.01 15.42
C ASP A 232 8.08 -5.51 15.77
N GLU A 233 7.07 -4.84 15.23
CA GLU A 233 6.80 -3.40 15.40
C GLU A 233 5.85 -3.07 16.56
N GLY A 234 5.35 -4.07 17.27
CA GLY A 234 4.28 -3.94 18.29
C GLY A 234 4.72 -4.09 19.74
N SER A 235 6.00 -4.09 20.05
CA SER A 235 6.53 -4.23 21.40
C SER A 235 7.32 -2.98 21.82
N VAL A 236 6.63 -1.86 22.01
CA VAL A 236 7.04 -0.76 22.88
C VAL A 236 5.83 -0.23 23.63
#